data_5236ad2117ed5d99089e1d98b7a50d0d
#
_entry.id   5236ad2117ed5d99089e1d98b7a50d0d
#
_cell.length_a   1.000
_cell.length_b   1.000
_cell.length_c   1.000
_cell.angle_alpha   90.00
_cell.angle_beta   90.00
_cell.angle_gamma   90.00
#
_symmetry.space_group_name_H-M   'P 1'
#
loop_
_entity.id
_entity.type
_entity.pdbx_description
1 polymer ?
#
loop_
_entity_poly.entity_id
_entity_poly.type
_entity_poly.pdbx_seq_one_letter_code
_entity_poly.pdbx_strand_id
1 'polypeptide(L)'
;MILYESEIEQISLELLRDENGYVILYGPDLLEGASPERGYSEVVLKNRLRAAINRINPRIPEEAREEAYKKALRTQALTVIDNNEAFHSLLTEGVDVKFSVGEGKSRTDKVWLVDFENPESDKNEFLAVNQFTMVENNVNKRPDIVLFINGLPLVVIELKNAADEKADVQA
;
A
#
# COMPACT_ATOMS: atom_id res chain seq x y z
N MET A 1 13.29 26.51 -20.19
CA MET A 1 11.92 26.28 -19.70
C MET A 1 12.07 25.89 -18.24
N ILE A 2 11.51 26.65 -17.32
CA ILE A 2 11.54 26.32 -15.88
C ILE A 2 10.28 25.50 -15.63
N LEU A 3 10.42 24.25 -15.24
CA LEU A 3 9.30 23.40 -14.82
C LEU A 3 8.99 23.70 -13.36
N TYR A 4 7.74 23.99 -13.06
CA TYR A 4 7.27 24.11 -11.69
C TYR A 4 7.02 22.72 -11.06
N GLU A 5 7.09 22.60 -9.74
CA GLU A 5 6.90 21.35 -8.99
C GLU A 5 5.54 20.71 -9.34
N SER A 6 4.48 21.51 -9.47
CA SER A 6 3.15 21.05 -9.90
C SER A 6 3.11 20.46 -11.32
N GLU A 7 3.96 20.96 -12.22
CA GLU A 7 4.06 20.41 -13.58
C GLU A 7 4.80 19.07 -13.56
N ILE A 8 5.84 18.95 -12.71
CA ILE A 8 6.58 17.69 -12.51
C ILE A 8 5.66 16.63 -11.87
N GLU A 9 4.85 17.01 -10.86
CA GLU A 9 3.86 16.12 -10.26
C GLU A 9 2.87 15.60 -11.32
N GLN A 10 2.31 16.50 -12.13
CA GLN A 10 1.36 16.13 -13.18
C GLN A 10 1.98 15.18 -14.22
N ILE A 11 3.19 15.47 -14.70
CA ILE A 11 3.90 14.61 -15.65
C ILE A 11 4.18 13.23 -15.02
N SER A 12 4.58 13.20 -13.73
CA SER A 12 4.84 11.95 -13.03
C SER A 12 3.59 11.07 -12.91
N LEU A 13 2.43 11.69 -12.61
CA LEU A 13 1.14 10.99 -12.55
C LEU A 13 0.72 10.46 -13.94
N GLU A 14 0.93 11.25 -14.99
CA GLU A 14 0.65 10.82 -16.38
C GLU A 14 1.51 9.63 -16.78
N LEU A 15 2.82 9.64 -16.50
CA LEU A 15 3.71 8.52 -16.75
C LEU A 15 3.32 7.25 -15.95
N LEU A 16 2.96 7.40 -14.68
CA LEU A 16 2.48 6.30 -13.85
C LEU A 16 1.21 5.67 -14.42
N ARG A 17 0.28 6.49 -14.90
CA ARG A 17 -0.97 6.02 -15.52
C ARG A 17 -0.72 5.37 -16.89
N ASP A 18 -0.05 6.09 -17.79
CA ASP A 18 -0.04 5.74 -19.21
C ASP A 18 1.01 4.67 -19.55
N GLU A 19 2.15 4.67 -18.83
CA GLU A 19 3.24 3.72 -19.07
C GLU A 19 3.27 2.56 -18.08
N ASN A 20 2.78 2.78 -16.84
CA ASN A 20 2.89 1.80 -15.77
C ASN A 20 1.53 1.22 -15.31
N GLY A 21 0.42 1.70 -15.85
CA GLY A 21 -0.92 1.16 -15.57
C GLY A 21 -1.47 1.47 -14.17
N TYR A 22 -0.94 2.48 -13.47
CA TYR A 22 -1.47 2.90 -12.19
C TYR A 22 -2.81 3.64 -12.35
N VAL A 23 -3.74 3.37 -11.46
CA VAL A 23 -4.94 4.19 -11.30
C VAL A 23 -4.58 5.39 -10.43
N ILE A 24 -4.87 6.60 -10.92
CA ILE A 24 -4.58 7.83 -10.19
C ILE A 24 -5.76 8.19 -9.31
N LEU A 25 -5.48 8.44 -8.02
CA LEU A 25 -6.47 8.91 -7.04
C LEU A 25 -5.97 10.18 -6.37
N TYR A 26 -6.90 11.06 -6.03
CA TYR A 26 -6.62 12.25 -5.25
C TYR A 26 -6.81 11.96 -3.76
N GLY A 27 -5.76 12.20 -2.95
CA GLY A 27 -5.72 11.81 -1.54
C GLY A 27 -6.88 12.34 -0.68
N PRO A 28 -7.32 13.61 -0.84
CA PRO A 28 -8.49 14.12 -0.15
C PRO A 28 -9.78 13.34 -0.40
N ASP A 29 -9.99 12.81 -1.62
CA ASP A 29 -11.19 12.04 -1.95
C ASP A 29 -11.31 10.75 -1.13
N LEU A 30 -10.19 10.21 -0.65
CA LEU A 30 -10.16 9.02 0.21
C LEU A 30 -10.62 9.31 1.64
N LEU A 31 -10.68 10.58 2.04
CA LEU A 31 -11.02 11.05 3.38
C LEU A 31 -12.45 11.60 3.47
N GLU A 32 -13.07 11.87 2.32
CA GLU A 32 -14.36 12.56 2.22
C GLU A 32 -15.50 11.59 1.87
N GLY A 33 -16.75 12.09 2.01
CA GLY A 33 -17.96 11.37 1.63
C GLY A 33 -18.64 10.62 2.77
N ALA A 34 -19.75 9.93 2.45
CA ALA A 34 -20.55 9.20 3.42
C ALA A 34 -19.85 7.94 3.98
N SER A 35 -18.84 7.44 3.28
CA SER A 35 -18.04 6.28 3.68
C SER A 35 -16.60 6.46 3.22
N PRO A 36 -15.80 7.27 3.94
CA PRO A 36 -14.41 7.48 3.59
C PRO A 36 -13.64 6.16 3.63
N GLU A 37 -12.69 5.99 2.70
CA GLU A 37 -11.88 4.77 2.65
C GLU A 37 -10.92 4.65 3.81
N ARG A 38 -10.51 5.79 4.39
CA ARG A 38 -9.54 5.85 5.50
C ARG A 38 -9.74 7.08 6.39
N GLY A 39 -9.18 7.03 7.59
CA GLY A 39 -8.93 8.20 8.44
C GLY A 39 -7.53 8.79 8.21
N TYR A 40 -7.27 9.98 8.74
CA TYR A 40 -5.97 10.66 8.62
C TYR A 40 -4.80 9.87 9.23
N SER A 41 -5.02 9.07 10.27
CA SER A 41 -3.98 8.25 10.91
C SER A 41 -3.77 6.89 10.22
N GLU A 42 -4.58 6.56 9.22
CA GLU A 42 -4.52 5.29 8.54
C GLU A 42 -3.75 5.42 7.22
N VAL A 43 -2.64 4.70 7.11
CA VAL A 43 -1.81 4.71 5.91
C VAL A 43 -2.13 3.55 4.97
N VAL A 44 -2.68 2.45 5.49
CA VAL A 44 -3.11 1.30 4.69
C VAL A 44 -4.57 1.47 4.27
N LEU A 45 -4.87 1.26 3.00
CA LEU A 45 -6.24 1.21 2.46
C LEU A 45 -6.84 -0.17 2.77
N LYS A 46 -7.37 -0.30 3.98
CA LYS A 46 -7.73 -1.59 4.61
C LYS A 46 -8.72 -2.42 3.80
N ASN A 47 -9.74 -1.79 3.22
CA ASN A 47 -10.76 -2.49 2.43
C ASN A 47 -10.17 -3.03 1.13
N ARG A 48 -9.25 -2.27 0.50
CA ARG A 48 -8.57 -2.69 -0.71
C ARG A 48 -7.62 -3.85 -0.42
N LEU A 49 -6.86 -3.80 0.67
CA LEU A 49 -6.00 -4.92 1.10
C LEU A 49 -6.81 -6.19 1.33
N ARG A 50 -7.94 -6.10 2.06
CA ARG A 50 -8.80 -7.27 2.30
C ARG A 50 -9.38 -7.83 1.00
N ALA A 51 -9.81 -6.97 0.09
CA ALA A 51 -10.32 -7.37 -1.23
C ALA A 51 -9.24 -8.07 -2.06
N ALA A 52 -8.01 -7.55 -2.06
CA ALA A 52 -6.88 -8.15 -2.75
C ALA A 52 -6.50 -9.53 -2.18
N ILE A 53 -6.41 -9.66 -0.86
CA ILE A 53 -6.16 -10.95 -0.20
C ILE A 53 -7.20 -11.98 -0.64
N ASN A 54 -8.48 -11.60 -0.70
CA ASN A 54 -9.55 -12.50 -1.14
C ASN A 54 -9.42 -12.90 -2.62
N ARG A 55 -9.05 -11.97 -3.47
CA ARG A 55 -8.91 -12.16 -4.92
C ARG A 55 -7.69 -13.02 -5.26
N ILE A 56 -6.57 -12.81 -4.55
CA ILE A 56 -5.31 -13.54 -4.78
C ILE A 56 -5.38 -14.98 -4.23
N ASN A 57 -6.09 -15.19 -3.11
CA ASN A 57 -6.09 -16.46 -2.38
C ASN A 57 -7.47 -17.15 -2.34
N PRO A 58 -8.14 -17.40 -3.47
CA PRO A 58 -9.51 -17.91 -3.48
C PRO A 58 -9.66 -19.34 -2.92
N ARG A 59 -8.56 -20.09 -2.83
CA ARG A 59 -8.53 -21.48 -2.31
C ARG A 59 -8.32 -21.58 -0.81
N ILE A 60 -7.91 -20.49 -0.17
CA ILE A 60 -7.69 -20.43 1.27
C ILE A 60 -9.00 -20.08 1.97
N PRO A 61 -9.39 -20.75 3.07
CA PRO A 61 -10.60 -20.42 3.81
C PRO A 61 -10.61 -18.96 4.29
N GLU A 62 -11.80 -18.38 4.37
CA GLU A 62 -12.00 -16.98 4.75
C GLU A 62 -11.36 -16.64 6.11
N GLU A 63 -11.54 -17.53 7.11
CA GLU A 63 -10.96 -17.34 8.45
C GLU A 63 -9.42 -17.21 8.40
N ALA A 64 -8.76 -18.03 7.56
CA ALA A 64 -7.32 -18.00 7.40
C ALA A 64 -6.86 -16.72 6.64
N ARG A 65 -7.63 -16.27 5.66
CA ARG A 65 -7.36 -14.99 4.96
C ARG A 65 -7.52 -13.80 5.91
N GLU A 66 -8.54 -13.82 6.76
CA GLU A 66 -8.74 -12.78 7.77
C GLU A 66 -7.64 -12.78 8.85
N GLU A 67 -7.12 -13.96 9.22
CA GLU A 67 -5.93 -14.06 10.08
C GLU A 67 -4.70 -13.41 9.43
N ALA A 68 -4.45 -13.71 8.15
CA ALA A 68 -3.35 -13.11 7.40
C ALA A 68 -3.50 -11.58 7.27
N TYR A 69 -4.70 -11.10 6.99
CA TYR A 69 -5.00 -9.67 6.97
C TYR A 69 -4.67 -8.99 8.29
N LYS A 70 -5.07 -9.59 9.42
CA LYS A 70 -4.75 -9.06 10.75
C LYS A 70 -3.23 -9.08 11.02
N LYS A 71 -2.51 -10.12 10.58
CA LYS A 71 -1.05 -10.19 10.71
C LYS A 71 -0.37 -9.09 9.90
N ALA A 72 -0.81 -8.84 8.67
CA ALA A 72 -0.25 -7.81 7.80
C ALA A 72 -0.41 -6.37 8.35
N LEU A 73 -1.44 -6.12 9.17
CA LEU A 73 -1.70 -4.81 9.79
C LEU A 73 -1.02 -4.61 11.16
N ARG A 74 -0.39 -5.65 11.71
CA ARG A 74 0.23 -5.55 13.05
C ARG A 74 1.68 -5.09 12.95
N THR A 75 1.98 -4.00 13.61
CA THR A 75 3.34 -3.60 13.99
C THR A 75 3.66 -4.30 15.32
N GLN A 76 4.65 -5.20 15.34
CA GLN A 76 4.93 -6.04 16.51
C GLN A 76 6.31 -5.80 17.12
N ALA A 77 7.24 -5.21 16.36
CA ALA A 77 8.59 -4.99 16.81
C ALA A 77 8.76 -3.61 17.46
N LEU A 78 9.80 -3.51 18.31
CA LEU A 78 10.10 -2.29 19.07
C LEU A 78 10.78 -1.20 18.20
N THR A 79 11.42 -1.60 17.10
CA THR A 79 12.10 -0.67 16.21
C THR A 79 11.43 -0.60 14.83
N VAL A 80 11.60 0.51 14.14
CA VAL A 80 11.11 0.71 12.77
C VAL A 80 11.78 -0.29 11.82
N ILE A 81 13.08 -0.56 12.01
CA ILE A 81 13.85 -1.47 11.18
C ILE A 81 13.30 -2.88 11.28
N ASP A 82 13.09 -3.39 12.49
CA ASP A 82 12.56 -4.74 12.71
C ASP A 82 11.13 -4.88 12.16
N ASN A 83 10.32 -3.81 12.27
CA ASN A 83 8.98 -3.79 11.67
C ASN A 83 9.04 -3.83 10.14
N ASN A 84 9.96 -3.10 9.53
CA ASN A 84 10.14 -3.11 8.08
C ASN A 84 10.63 -4.47 7.58
N GLU A 85 11.57 -5.11 8.29
CA GLU A 85 12.06 -6.45 7.96
C GLU A 85 10.92 -7.48 8.07
N ALA A 86 10.16 -7.45 9.17
CA ALA A 86 9.01 -8.33 9.36
C ALA A 86 7.93 -8.11 8.27
N PHE A 87 7.63 -6.87 7.93
CA PHE A 87 6.69 -6.56 6.87
C PHE A 87 7.20 -7.01 5.48
N HIS A 88 8.49 -6.79 5.21
CA HIS A 88 9.12 -7.26 3.98
C HIS A 88 9.00 -8.77 3.82
N SER A 89 9.25 -9.55 4.88
CA SER A 89 9.07 -11.00 4.87
C SER A 89 7.60 -11.39 4.60
N LEU A 90 6.63 -10.73 5.26
CA LEU A 90 5.20 -10.99 4.97
C LEU A 90 4.83 -10.68 3.51
N LEU A 91 5.42 -9.65 2.94
CA LEU A 91 5.17 -9.23 1.56
C LEU A 91 5.76 -10.22 0.54
N THR A 92 7.03 -10.63 0.74
CA THR A 92 7.80 -11.41 -0.23
C THR A 92 7.67 -12.93 -0.06
N GLU A 93 7.43 -13.41 1.16
CA GLU A 93 7.34 -14.84 1.47
C GLU A 93 5.90 -15.31 1.72
N GLY A 94 4.94 -14.38 1.79
CA GLY A 94 3.56 -14.65 2.16
C GLY A 94 3.37 -14.84 3.66
N VAL A 95 2.13 -14.82 4.08
CA VAL A 95 1.72 -14.94 5.49
C VAL A 95 1.36 -16.39 5.80
N ASP A 96 2.10 -17.04 6.71
CA ASP A 96 1.79 -18.39 7.16
C ASP A 96 0.48 -18.39 7.96
N VAL A 97 -0.44 -19.26 7.55
CA VAL A 97 -1.73 -19.50 8.21
C VAL A 97 -1.96 -20.99 8.43
N LYS A 98 -2.66 -21.31 9.51
CA LYS A 98 -3.05 -22.68 9.84
C LYS A 98 -4.57 -22.77 9.96
N PHE A 99 -5.18 -23.69 9.23
CA PHE A 99 -6.62 -23.86 9.23
C PHE A 99 -7.03 -25.34 9.24
N SER A 100 -8.25 -25.60 9.68
CA SER A 100 -8.83 -26.94 9.71
C SER A 100 -9.27 -27.37 8.32
N VAL A 101 -9.00 -28.63 7.97
CA VAL A 101 -9.47 -29.27 6.72
C VAL A 101 -10.48 -30.40 6.99
N GLY A 102 -11.05 -30.43 8.19
CA GLY A 102 -11.99 -31.45 8.63
C GLY A 102 -11.30 -32.63 9.34
N GLU A 103 -12.11 -33.50 9.95
CA GLU A 103 -11.66 -34.74 10.65
C GLU A 103 -10.54 -34.50 11.68
N GLY A 104 -10.50 -33.34 12.33
CA GLY A 104 -9.44 -32.99 13.29
C GLY A 104 -8.06 -32.72 12.68
N LYS A 105 -7.95 -32.71 11.34
CA LYS A 105 -6.72 -32.41 10.62
C LYS A 105 -6.59 -30.91 10.39
N SER A 106 -5.35 -30.42 10.45
CA SER A 106 -5.01 -29.04 10.11
C SER A 106 -4.00 -28.99 8.96
N ARG A 107 -4.11 -27.97 8.13
CA ARG A 107 -3.17 -27.63 7.04
C ARG A 107 -2.53 -26.28 7.32
N THR A 108 -1.25 -26.19 7.03
CA THR A 108 -0.54 -24.90 6.97
C THR A 108 -0.39 -24.52 5.50
N ASP A 109 -0.65 -23.27 5.17
CA ASP A 109 -0.50 -22.73 3.83
C ASP A 109 -0.09 -21.26 3.90
N LYS A 110 0.22 -20.65 2.76
CA LYS A 110 0.60 -19.24 2.67
C LYS A 110 -0.51 -18.42 2.04
N VAL A 111 -0.77 -17.25 2.64
CA VAL A 111 -1.65 -16.21 2.08
C VAL A 111 -0.76 -15.12 1.48
N TRP A 112 -0.92 -14.86 0.20
CA TRP A 112 -0.18 -13.86 -0.54
C TRP A 112 -0.87 -12.49 -0.46
N LEU A 113 -0.09 -11.46 -0.17
CA LEU A 113 -0.55 -10.06 -0.15
C LEU A 113 -0.44 -9.42 -1.53
N VAL A 114 0.49 -9.92 -2.35
CA VAL A 114 0.76 -9.51 -3.73
C VAL A 114 0.95 -10.76 -4.59
N ASP A 115 0.40 -10.77 -5.80
CA ASP A 115 0.66 -11.82 -6.80
C ASP A 115 1.92 -11.46 -7.59
N PHE A 116 3.06 -12.02 -7.17
CA PHE A 116 4.34 -11.83 -7.86
C PHE A 116 4.54 -12.77 -9.04
N GLU A 117 3.78 -13.87 -9.12
CA GLU A 117 3.90 -14.85 -10.22
C GLU A 117 3.31 -14.28 -11.51
N ASN A 118 2.23 -13.51 -11.38
CA ASN A 118 1.56 -12.88 -12.51
C ASN A 118 1.27 -11.39 -12.18
N PRO A 119 2.30 -10.55 -12.10
CA PRO A 119 2.14 -9.17 -11.65
C PRO A 119 1.24 -8.32 -12.57
N GLU A 120 1.17 -8.67 -13.86
CA GLU A 120 0.32 -8.01 -14.86
C GLU A 120 -1.13 -8.52 -14.85
N SER A 121 -1.45 -9.51 -14.02
CA SER A 121 -2.82 -9.99 -13.87
C SER A 121 -3.68 -8.94 -13.16
N ASP A 122 -5.01 -9.00 -13.38
CA ASP A 122 -6.01 -8.20 -12.69
C ASP A 122 -6.14 -8.49 -11.18
N LYS A 123 -5.29 -9.38 -10.66
CA LYS A 123 -5.27 -9.72 -9.23
C LYS A 123 -4.57 -8.68 -8.36
N ASN A 124 -3.62 -7.93 -8.90
CA ASN A 124 -3.03 -6.80 -8.20
C ASN A 124 -3.75 -5.51 -8.58
N GLU A 125 -3.85 -4.60 -7.62
CA GLU A 125 -4.33 -3.25 -7.81
C GLU A 125 -3.17 -2.27 -7.59
N PHE A 126 -2.86 -1.45 -8.61
CA PHE A 126 -1.80 -0.46 -8.57
C PHE A 126 -2.41 0.93 -8.51
N LEU A 127 -2.14 1.68 -7.43
CA LEU A 127 -2.66 3.03 -7.25
C LEU A 127 -1.51 4.02 -7.05
N ALA A 128 -1.59 5.16 -7.70
CA ALA A 128 -0.78 6.33 -7.41
C ALA A 128 -1.70 7.40 -6.80
N VAL A 129 -1.47 7.71 -5.53
CA VAL A 129 -2.29 8.68 -4.80
C VAL A 129 -1.47 9.94 -4.58
N ASN A 130 -1.90 11.05 -5.18
CA ASN A 130 -1.26 12.32 -4.93
C ASN A 130 -1.89 13.05 -3.75
N GLN A 131 -1.12 13.94 -3.11
CA GLN A 131 -1.56 14.74 -1.96
C GLN A 131 -2.09 13.89 -0.80
N PHE A 132 -1.46 12.75 -0.54
CA PHE A 132 -1.85 11.80 0.50
C PHE A 132 -1.53 12.35 1.89
N THR A 133 -2.49 13.02 2.50
CA THR A 133 -2.31 13.61 3.83
C THR A 133 -2.41 12.56 4.93
N MET A 134 -1.40 12.51 5.82
CA MET A 134 -1.42 11.69 7.02
C MET A 134 -1.10 12.53 8.26
N VAL A 135 -1.67 12.14 9.40
CA VAL A 135 -1.49 12.84 10.69
C VAL A 135 -0.99 11.83 11.71
N GLU A 136 0.18 12.08 12.25
CA GLU A 136 0.75 11.30 13.35
C GLU A 136 1.27 12.26 14.43
N ASN A 137 0.90 12.04 15.69
CA ASN A 137 1.29 12.86 16.84
C ASN A 137 1.06 14.37 16.61
N ASN A 138 -0.06 14.75 16.01
CA ASN A 138 -0.42 16.12 15.62
C ASN A 138 0.51 16.76 14.55
N VAL A 139 1.30 15.95 13.88
CA VAL A 139 2.13 16.40 12.75
C VAL A 139 1.47 15.93 11.45
N ASN A 140 1.20 16.89 10.56
CA ASN A 140 0.71 16.60 9.22
C ASN A 140 1.88 16.35 8.29
N LYS A 141 1.83 15.25 7.57
CA LYS A 141 2.72 14.93 6.44
C LYS A 141 1.87 14.76 5.19
N ARG A 142 2.33 15.30 4.09
CA ARG A 142 1.62 15.22 2.81
C ARG A 142 2.63 15.05 1.68
N PRO A 143 3.09 13.81 1.45
CA PRO A 143 3.92 13.50 0.30
C PRO A 143 3.20 13.81 -1.02
N ASP A 144 3.98 14.14 -2.05
CA ASP A 144 3.44 14.48 -3.36
C ASP A 144 2.72 13.30 -3.98
N ILE A 145 3.36 12.12 -4.02
CA ILE A 145 2.75 10.88 -4.54
C ILE A 145 3.11 9.70 -3.63
N VAL A 146 2.12 8.87 -3.34
CA VAL A 146 2.32 7.56 -2.69
C VAL A 146 1.84 6.46 -3.63
N LEU A 147 2.69 5.46 -3.87
CA LEU A 147 2.33 4.29 -4.67
C LEU A 147 1.86 3.17 -3.76
N PHE A 148 0.71 2.62 -4.10
CA PHE A 148 0.09 1.50 -3.41
C PHE A 148 0.04 0.28 -4.31
N ILE A 149 0.28 -0.88 -3.71
CA ILE A 149 -0.08 -2.18 -4.30
C ILE A 149 -1.06 -2.84 -3.34
N ASN A 150 -2.24 -3.17 -3.84
CA ASN A 150 -3.28 -3.84 -3.06
C ASN A 150 -3.66 -3.10 -1.76
N GLY A 151 -3.59 -1.76 -1.77
CA GLY A 151 -3.87 -0.93 -0.61
C GLY A 151 -2.72 -0.80 0.40
N LEU A 152 -1.55 -1.40 0.13
CA LEU A 152 -0.32 -1.26 0.92
C LEU A 152 0.52 -0.12 0.35
N PRO A 153 0.90 0.91 1.14
CA PRO A 153 1.77 2.00 0.70
C PRO A 153 3.21 1.49 0.64
N LEU A 154 3.78 1.38 -0.55
CA LEU A 154 5.12 0.81 -0.75
C LEU A 154 6.18 1.82 -1.15
N VAL A 155 5.79 2.92 -1.82
CA VAL A 155 6.74 3.94 -2.29
C VAL A 155 6.18 5.32 -1.96
N VAL A 156 7.05 6.19 -1.47
CA VAL A 156 6.79 7.62 -1.30
C VAL A 156 7.66 8.38 -2.29
N ILE A 157 7.07 9.28 -3.04
CA ILE A 157 7.75 10.16 -3.98
C ILE A 157 7.56 11.59 -3.49
N GLU A 158 8.69 12.27 -3.23
CA GLU A 158 8.78 13.70 -2.94
C GLU A 158 9.47 14.37 -4.12
N LEU A 159 8.83 15.36 -4.70
CA LEU A 159 9.33 16.09 -5.85
C LEU A 159 10.00 17.38 -5.38
N LYS A 160 11.07 17.77 -6.06
CA LYS A 160 11.78 19.02 -5.80
C LYS A 160 11.98 19.79 -7.10
N ASN A 161 11.83 21.10 -7.00
CA ASN A 161 12.13 21.97 -8.13
C ASN A 161 13.64 21.99 -8.36
N ALA A 162 14.08 21.52 -9.53
CA ALA A 162 15.50 21.51 -9.90
C ALA A 162 16.13 22.91 -10.00
N ALA A 163 15.33 23.96 -10.07
CA ALA A 163 15.75 25.36 -10.10
C ALA A 163 15.93 25.97 -8.69
N ASP A 164 15.58 25.25 -7.63
CA ASP A 164 15.78 25.71 -6.26
C ASP A 164 17.19 25.33 -5.80
N GLU A 165 18.08 26.33 -5.65
CA GLU A 165 19.45 26.15 -5.15
C GLU A 165 19.53 25.53 -3.74
N LYS A 166 18.40 25.43 -3.03
CA LYS A 166 18.27 24.84 -1.69
C LYS A 166 17.54 23.48 -1.69
N ALA A 167 17.38 22.86 -2.84
CA ALA A 167 16.76 21.55 -2.95
C ALA A 167 17.66 20.45 -2.38
N ASP A 168 17.77 20.40 -1.05
CA ASP A 168 18.40 19.30 -0.32
C ASP A 168 17.32 18.31 0.12
N VAL A 169 17.59 17.03 -0.12
CA VAL A 169 16.81 15.93 0.46
C VAL A 169 17.20 15.86 1.93
N GLN A 170 16.40 16.48 2.79
CA GLN A 170 16.55 16.24 4.23
C GLN A 170 16.03 14.81 4.52
N ALA A 171 16.97 13.94 4.88
CA ALA A 171 16.70 12.58 5.33
C ALA A 171 15.98 12.55 6.69
#